data_62470605c0f0fb6e701323a850cb57ba
#
_entry.id   62470605c0f0fb6e701323a850cb57ba
#
_cell.length_a   1.000
_cell.length_b   1.000
_cell.length_c   1.000
_cell.angle_alpha   90.00
_cell.angle_beta   90.00
_cell.angle_gamma   90.00
#
_symmetry.space_group_name_H-M   'P 1'
#
loop_
_entity.id
_entity.type
_entity.pdbx_description
1 polymer ?
#
loop_
_entity_poly.entity_id
_entity_poly.type
_entity_poly.pdbx_seq_one_letter_code
_entity_poly.pdbx_strand_id
1 'polypeptide(L)'
;MTRSRQIISFALIALRVGLFLAPLRASAQEHTTTSIDSTRYTRLIDSCFTAGNRGDYAAAEAFLAEALRLNPPAALQPMLLNNLGGLQLLQGKDDAALLSFSSALSKDPHEETTRFNRAKLFVQRKEYKAALTDFALLLSDHPKNELYRYQRAMVYLLTKEYDLAEADLKTIIEENDGSLKARIGYALLETMRGRYDEAERLYAFLTDKLPKNAEVLEGRARMYMAKGMRGFAQRDIRQAFELLGGRAPATLYRLRAELNTTLGNTKEAAEDLRRAEELENPKNTTKR
;
A
#
# COMPACT_ATOMS: atom_id res chain seq x y z
N MET A 1 12.70 -7.65 19.40
CA MET A 1 11.33 -7.20 19.00
C MET A 1 11.31 -6.18 17.85
N THR A 2 12.42 -5.87 17.20
CA THR A 2 12.58 -4.79 16.19
C THR A 2 12.58 -5.24 14.72
N ARG A 3 12.80 -6.52 14.41
CA ARG A 3 12.95 -7.03 13.03
C ARG A 3 11.64 -7.07 12.22
N SER A 4 10.48 -7.26 12.86
CA SER A 4 9.19 -7.37 12.16
C SER A 4 8.61 -6.03 11.69
N ARG A 5 9.04 -4.89 12.25
CA ARG A 5 8.47 -3.57 11.95
C ARG A 5 8.90 -2.99 10.58
N GLN A 6 10.01 -3.45 10.04
CA GLN A 6 10.63 -2.84 8.85
C GLN A 6 10.12 -3.39 7.51
N ILE A 7 9.51 -4.56 7.52
CA ILE A 7 9.00 -5.23 6.30
C ILE A 7 7.69 -4.61 5.81
N ILE A 8 6.95 -3.96 6.69
CA ILE A 8 5.62 -3.36 6.43
C ILE A 8 5.66 -2.23 5.40
N SER A 9 6.78 -1.53 5.27
CA SER A 9 6.89 -0.34 4.43
C SER A 9 6.84 -0.62 2.92
N PHE A 10 7.10 -1.85 2.48
CA PHE A 10 7.03 -2.22 1.06
C PHE A 10 5.60 -2.22 0.51
N ALA A 11 4.61 -2.60 1.32
CA ALA A 11 3.22 -2.61 0.91
C ALA A 11 2.60 -1.20 0.88
N LEU A 12 3.16 -0.24 1.63
CA LEU A 12 2.59 1.10 1.80
C LEU A 12 3.01 2.11 0.73
N ILE A 13 4.15 1.92 0.05
CA ILE A 13 4.65 2.88 -0.96
C ILE A 13 3.87 2.80 -2.29
N ALA A 14 3.23 1.67 -2.59
CA ALA A 14 2.34 1.54 -3.75
C ALA A 14 0.98 2.25 -3.56
N LEU A 15 0.75 2.83 -2.40
CA LEU A 15 -0.50 3.48 -1.99
C LEU A 15 -0.52 4.99 -2.29
N ARG A 16 -0.06 5.42 -3.45
CA ARG A 16 -0.67 6.62 -4.02
C ARG A 16 -2.04 6.19 -4.48
N VAL A 17 -3.03 6.49 -3.64
CA VAL A 17 -4.45 6.29 -3.92
C VAL A 17 -4.73 6.87 -5.30
N GLY A 18 -4.90 6.02 -6.30
CA GLY A 18 -5.55 6.42 -7.53
C GLY A 18 -6.98 6.79 -7.14
N LEU A 19 -7.21 8.05 -6.88
CA LEU A 19 -8.56 8.59 -6.74
C LEU A 19 -9.24 8.41 -8.10
N PHE A 20 -10.00 7.34 -8.27
CA PHE A 20 -10.90 7.15 -9.40
C PHE A 20 -12.09 8.11 -9.26
N LEU A 21 -11.85 9.40 -9.51
CA LEU A 21 -12.91 10.41 -9.62
C LEU A 21 -13.51 10.48 -11.05
N ALA A 22 -12.93 9.77 -12.01
CA ALA A 22 -13.32 9.84 -13.41
C ALA A 22 -14.77 9.36 -13.74
N PRO A 23 -15.35 8.33 -13.09
CA PRO A 23 -16.70 7.88 -13.42
C PRO A 23 -17.82 8.82 -12.95
N LEU A 24 -17.54 9.76 -12.04
CA LEU A 24 -18.56 10.65 -11.45
C LEU A 24 -19.27 11.55 -12.47
N ARG A 25 -18.60 11.95 -13.56
CA ARG A 25 -19.22 12.80 -14.59
C ARG A 25 -20.22 12.07 -15.48
N ALA A 26 -19.93 10.84 -15.86
CA ALA A 26 -20.78 10.07 -16.75
C ALA A 26 -22.09 9.61 -16.07
N SER A 27 -22.01 9.22 -14.79
CA SER A 27 -23.18 8.72 -14.04
C SER A 27 -24.15 9.82 -13.60
N ALA A 28 -23.70 11.09 -13.51
CA ALA A 28 -24.56 12.22 -13.13
C ALA A 28 -25.58 12.57 -14.24
N GLN A 29 -25.34 12.19 -15.48
CA GLN A 29 -26.23 12.51 -16.62
C GLN A 29 -27.31 11.46 -16.89
N GLU A 30 -27.18 10.22 -16.42
CA GLU A 30 -28.09 9.12 -16.77
C GLU A 30 -29.25 8.87 -15.79
N HIS A 31 -29.28 9.48 -14.58
CA HIS A 31 -30.28 9.21 -13.55
C HIS A 31 -31.13 10.43 -13.19
N THR A 32 -31.93 10.89 -14.13
CA THR A 32 -32.95 11.93 -13.89
C THR A 32 -34.31 11.33 -13.56
N THR A 33 -34.50 10.84 -12.34
CA THR A 33 -35.85 10.61 -11.80
C THR A 33 -35.87 10.56 -10.29
N THR A 34 -35.48 11.61 -9.62
CA THR A 34 -35.98 12.00 -8.28
C THR A 34 -35.38 13.37 -7.94
N SER A 35 -36.18 14.26 -7.36
CA SER A 35 -36.01 15.69 -7.15
C SER A 35 -34.73 16.13 -6.39
N ILE A 36 -33.55 15.74 -6.83
CA ILE A 36 -32.32 16.39 -6.41
C ILE A 36 -32.19 17.66 -7.24
N ASP A 37 -31.79 18.76 -6.61
CA ASP A 37 -31.26 19.91 -7.36
C ASP A 37 -30.00 19.44 -8.11
N SER A 38 -30.22 18.85 -9.30
CA SER A 38 -29.19 18.23 -10.12
C SER A 38 -28.08 19.22 -10.46
N THR A 39 -28.42 20.50 -10.57
CA THR A 39 -27.47 21.58 -10.83
C THR A 39 -26.54 21.81 -9.63
N ARG A 40 -27.08 21.77 -8.39
CA ARG A 40 -26.29 21.94 -7.18
C ARG A 40 -25.40 20.73 -6.93
N TYR A 41 -25.94 19.52 -7.10
CA TYR A 41 -25.18 18.28 -6.97
C TYR A 41 -23.99 18.24 -7.95
N THR A 42 -24.24 18.51 -9.23
CA THR A 42 -23.19 18.53 -10.26
C THR A 42 -22.11 19.55 -9.94
N ARG A 43 -22.47 20.76 -9.52
CA ARG A 43 -21.49 21.78 -9.11
C ARG A 43 -20.65 21.34 -7.92
N LEU A 44 -21.22 20.66 -6.93
CA LEU A 44 -20.46 20.13 -5.79
C LEU A 44 -19.46 19.05 -6.21
N ILE A 45 -19.85 18.13 -7.11
CA ILE A 45 -18.95 17.11 -7.65
C ILE A 45 -17.81 17.75 -8.47
N ASP A 46 -18.11 18.73 -9.33
CA ASP A 46 -17.07 19.45 -10.10
C ASP A 46 -16.13 20.26 -9.19
N SER A 47 -16.65 20.84 -8.12
CA SER A 47 -15.84 21.56 -7.11
C SER A 47 -14.96 20.59 -6.32
N CYS A 48 -15.49 19.44 -5.93
CA CYS A 48 -14.72 18.36 -5.28
C CYS A 48 -13.55 17.92 -6.17
N PHE A 49 -13.83 17.63 -7.45
CA PHE A 49 -12.80 17.24 -8.41
C PHE A 49 -11.73 18.32 -8.58
N THR A 50 -12.15 19.59 -8.71
CA THR A 50 -11.23 20.71 -8.89
C THR A 50 -10.34 20.93 -7.68
N ALA A 51 -10.91 20.86 -6.46
CA ALA A 51 -10.16 20.95 -5.21
C ALA A 51 -9.17 19.79 -5.05
N GLY A 52 -9.61 18.57 -5.33
CA GLY A 52 -8.77 17.36 -5.27
C GLY A 52 -7.55 17.44 -6.19
N ASN A 53 -7.75 17.90 -7.43
CA ASN A 53 -6.66 18.10 -8.40
C ASN A 53 -5.64 19.19 -7.97
N ARG A 54 -6.05 20.14 -7.17
CA ARG A 54 -5.17 21.15 -6.57
C ARG A 54 -4.49 20.70 -5.28
N GLY A 55 -4.80 19.49 -4.80
CA GLY A 55 -4.31 18.96 -3.52
C GLY A 55 -5.03 19.53 -2.30
N ASP A 56 -6.10 20.31 -2.49
CA ASP A 56 -6.94 20.80 -1.39
C ASP A 56 -7.97 19.71 -1.00
N TYR A 57 -7.46 18.69 -0.33
CA TYR A 57 -8.28 17.54 0.07
C TYR A 57 -9.32 17.89 1.13
N ALA A 58 -9.11 18.96 1.91
CA ALA A 58 -10.08 19.43 2.90
C ALA A 58 -11.31 20.04 2.23
N ALA A 59 -11.09 20.93 1.23
CA ALA A 59 -12.18 21.48 0.45
C ALA A 59 -12.91 20.40 -0.37
N ALA A 60 -12.15 19.46 -0.97
CA ALA A 60 -12.72 18.34 -1.71
C ALA A 60 -13.62 17.47 -0.81
N GLU A 61 -13.18 17.15 0.40
CA GLU A 61 -13.97 16.42 1.40
C GLU A 61 -15.29 17.17 1.75
N ALA A 62 -15.18 18.49 1.98
CA ALA A 62 -16.36 19.29 2.32
C ALA A 62 -17.39 19.30 1.19
N PHE A 63 -16.97 19.50 -0.06
CA PHE A 63 -17.87 19.45 -1.23
C PHE A 63 -18.51 18.08 -1.40
N LEU A 64 -17.76 17.00 -1.23
CA LEU A 64 -18.28 15.65 -1.37
C LEU A 64 -19.25 15.29 -0.24
N ALA A 65 -18.94 15.71 0.99
CA ALA A 65 -19.85 15.54 2.12
C ALA A 65 -21.17 16.30 1.94
N GLU A 66 -21.12 17.51 1.35
CA GLU A 66 -22.33 18.28 1.03
C GLU A 66 -23.12 17.61 -0.10
N ALA A 67 -22.46 17.08 -1.14
CA ALA A 67 -23.12 16.33 -2.20
C ALA A 67 -23.84 15.09 -1.66
N LEU A 68 -23.26 14.38 -0.69
CA LEU A 68 -23.89 13.24 -0.02
C LEU A 68 -25.13 13.64 0.80
N ARG A 69 -25.16 14.85 1.42
CA ARG A 69 -26.32 15.37 2.16
C ARG A 69 -27.52 15.66 1.25
N LEU A 70 -27.30 15.86 -0.03
CA LEU A 70 -28.39 16.01 -1.02
C LEU A 70 -29.09 14.68 -1.35
N ASN A 71 -28.74 13.60 -0.66
CA ASN A 71 -29.29 12.25 -0.82
C ASN A 71 -29.24 11.77 -2.29
N PRO A 72 -28.04 11.63 -2.86
CA PRO A 72 -27.86 11.18 -4.25
C PRO A 72 -28.47 9.78 -4.44
N PRO A 73 -28.73 9.36 -5.69
CA PRO A 73 -29.27 8.03 -6.01
C PRO A 73 -28.51 6.92 -5.27
N ALA A 74 -29.25 5.94 -4.74
CA ALA A 74 -28.69 4.87 -3.91
C ALA A 74 -27.51 4.15 -4.59
N ALA A 75 -27.59 3.97 -5.91
CA ALA A 75 -26.51 3.34 -6.70
C ALA A 75 -25.20 4.13 -6.70
N LEU A 76 -25.20 5.45 -6.47
CA LEU A 76 -24.00 6.28 -6.43
C LEU A 76 -23.37 6.40 -5.04
N GLN A 77 -24.18 6.15 -3.99
CA GLN A 77 -23.74 6.38 -2.61
C GLN A 77 -22.50 5.55 -2.21
N PRO A 78 -22.36 4.25 -2.57
CA PRO A 78 -21.16 3.49 -2.23
C PRO A 78 -19.90 4.12 -2.81
N MET A 79 -19.90 4.49 -4.09
CA MET A 79 -18.78 5.13 -4.77
C MET A 79 -18.43 6.50 -4.15
N LEU A 80 -19.41 7.32 -3.83
CA LEU A 80 -19.18 8.63 -3.20
C LEU A 80 -18.59 8.46 -1.79
N LEU A 81 -19.07 7.50 -1.01
CA LEU A 81 -18.54 7.18 0.31
C LEU A 81 -17.13 6.61 0.23
N ASN A 82 -16.81 5.77 -0.77
CA ASN A 82 -15.45 5.32 -1.04
C ASN A 82 -14.53 6.50 -1.32
N ASN A 83 -14.93 7.41 -2.19
CA ASN A 83 -14.14 8.60 -2.52
C ASN A 83 -13.96 9.52 -1.31
N LEU A 84 -14.99 9.66 -0.46
CA LEU A 84 -14.88 10.39 0.81
C LEU A 84 -13.83 9.76 1.72
N GLY A 85 -13.86 8.44 1.89
CA GLY A 85 -12.84 7.70 2.64
C GLY A 85 -11.43 7.90 2.07
N GLY A 86 -11.28 7.89 0.74
CA GLY A 86 -10.02 8.18 0.06
C GLY A 86 -9.49 9.59 0.36
N LEU A 87 -10.33 10.62 0.30
CA LEU A 87 -9.96 11.99 0.64
C LEU A 87 -9.56 12.14 2.12
N GLN A 88 -10.22 11.41 3.01
CA GLN A 88 -9.91 11.38 4.44
C GLN A 88 -8.55 10.71 4.70
N LEU A 89 -8.23 9.63 3.99
CA LEU A 89 -6.90 9.00 4.06
C LEU A 89 -5.79 9.96 3.62
N LEU A 90 -5.99 10.71 2.54
CA LEU A 90 -5.01 11.69 2.06
C LEU A 90 -4.73 12.80 3.09
N GLN A 91 -5.65 13.02 4.02
CA GLN A 91 -5.50 13.97 5.13
C GLN A 91 -4.98 13.32 6.43
N GLY A 92 -4.79 11.99 6.45
CA GLY A 92 -4.41 11.23 7.64
C GLY A 92 -5.54 11.07 8.65
N LYS A 93 -6.80 11.16 8.20
CA LYS A 93 -8.01 10.97 9.02
C LYS A 93 -8.47 9.50 8.96
N ASP A 94 -7.65 8.59 9.46
CA ASP A 94 -7.82 7.14 9.28
C ASP A 94 -9.15 6.61 9.84
N ASP A 95 -9.59 7.11 11.02
CA ASP A 95 -10.86 6.67 11.63
C ASP A 95 -12.06 7.12 10.79
N ALA A 96 -12.06 8.35 10.29
CA ALA A 96 -13.11 8.85 9.42
C ALA A 96 -13.17 8.06 8.10
N ALA A 97 -12.01 7.75 7.52
CA ALA A 97 -11.91 6.95 6.31
C ALA A 97 -12.49 5.53 6.51
N LEU A 98 -12.18 4.90 7.66
CA LEU A 98 -12.72 3.58 8.01
C LEU A 98 -14.25 3.61 8.11
N LEU A 99 -14.82 4.65 8.72
CA LEU A 99 -16.27 4.85 8.80
C LEU A 99 -16.89 5.03 7.41
N SER A 100 -16.27 5.84 6.55
CA SER A 100 -16.73 6.08 5.17
C SER A 100 -16.71 4.80 4.34
N PHE A 101 -15.62 4.02 4.37
CA PHE A 101 -15.54 2.73 3.67
C PHE A 101 -16.56 1.72 4.22
N SER A 102 -16.72 1.64 5.53
CA SER A 102 -17.68 0.72 6.14
C SER A 102 -19.12 1.11 5.79
N SER A 103 -19.42 2.42 5.74
CA SER A 103 -20.73 2.92 5.28
C SER A 103 -20.97 2.62 3.81
N ALA A 104 -19.95 2.71 2.96
CA ALA A 104 -20.05 2.31 1.55
C ALA A 104 -20.39 0.81 1.42
N LEU A 105 -19.66 -0.04 2.14
CA LEU A 105 -19.87 -1.50 2.11
C LEU A 105 -21.18 -1.95 2.78
N SER A 106 -21.77 -1.14 3.66
CA SER A 106 -23.13 -1.41 4.18
C SER A 106 -24.21 -1.18 3.13
N LYS A 107 -23.95 -0.35 2.14
CA LYS A 107 -24.86 -0.06 1.02
C LYS A 107 -24.66 -1.00 -0.16
N ASP A 108 -23.40 -1.32 -0.45
CA ASP A 108 -23.00 -2.32 -1.45
C ASP A 108 -21.93 -3.24 -0.86
N PRO A 109 -22.30 -4.41 -0.35
CA PRO A 109 -21.36 -5.37 0.21
C PRO A 109 -20.36 -5.96 -0.81
N HIS A 110 -20.61 -5.84 -2.10
CA HIS A 110 -19.76 -6.36 -3.17
C HIS A 110 -18.91 -5.28 -3.85
N GLU A 111 -18.93 -4.03 -3.35
CA GLU A 111 -18.11 -2.98 -3.91
C GLU A 111 -16.62 -3.26 -3.67
N GLU A 112 -15.98 -3.77 -4.72
CA GLU A 112 -14.63 -4.32 -4.75
C GLU A 112 -13.58 -3.29 -4.33
N THR A 113 -13.63 -2.09 -4.91
CA THR A 113 -12.64 -1.02 -4.68
C THR A 113 -12.66 -0.56 -3.22
N THR A 114 -13.85 -0.39 -2.65
CA THR A 114 -14.01 0.01 -1.24
C THR A 114 -13.47 -1.06 -0.30
N ARG A 115 -13.80 -2.34 -0.54
CA ARG A 115 -13.30 -3.45 0.27
C ARG A 115 -11.78 -3.53 0.22
N PHE A 116 -11.19 -3.37 -0.96
CA PHE A 116 -9.74 -3.34 -1.12
C PHE A 116 -9.10 -2.14 -0.39
N ASN A 117 -9.68 -0.95 -0.49
CA ASN A 117 -9.20 0.24 0.21
C ASN A 117 -9.29 0.06 1.73
N ARG A 118 -10.40 -0.51 2.23
CA ARG A 118 -10.55 -0.80 3.66
C ARG A 118 -9.56 -1.85 4.15
N ALA A 119 -9.34 -2.92 3.40
CA ALA A 119 -8.33 -3.93 3.71
C ALA A 119 -6.93 -3.31 3.86
N LYS A 120 -6.55 -2.42 2.94
CA LYS A 120 -5.27 -1.70 3.01
C LYS A 120 -5.19 -0.80 4.24
N LEU A 121 -6.26 -0.11 4.59
CA LEU A 121 -6.32 0.72 5.80
C LEU A 121 -6.17 -0.14 7.06
N PHE A 122 -6.82 -1.31 7.13
CA PHE A 122 -6.62 -2.26 8.22
C PHE A 122 -5.16 -2.73 8.33
N VAL A 123 -4.48 -3.00 7.20
CA VAL A 123 -3.04 -3.34 7.22
C VAL A 123 -2.21 -2.19 7.79
N GLN A 124 -2.46 -0.96 7.36
CA GLN A 124 -1.80 0.25 7.87
C GLN A 124 -1.98 0.40 9.39
N ARG A 125 -3.18 0.14 9.88
CA ARG A 125 -3.55 0.16 11.31
C ARG A 125 -3.09 -1.07 12.09
N LYS A 126 -2.48 -2.06 11.42
CA LYS A 126 -2.07 -3.36 11.98
C LYS A 126 -3.25 -4.22 12.47
N GLU A 127 -4.42 -3.95 11.99
CA GLU A 127 -5.65 -4.72 12.23
C GLU A 127 -5.71 -5.91 11.25
N TYR A 128 -4.69 -6.78 11.32
CA TYR A 128 -4.44 -7.81 10.31
C TYR A 128 -5.59 -8.80 10.14
N LYS A 129 -6.29 -9.17 11.22
CA LYS A 129 -7.45 -10.08 11.12
C LYS A 129 -8.57 -9.48 10.27
N ALA A 130 -8.87 -8.20 10.46
CA ALA A 130 -9.87 -7.50 9.66
C ALA A 130 -9.44 -7.39 8.19
N ALA A 131 -8.16 -7.09 7.94
CA ALA A 131 -7.61 -7.07 6.59
C ALA A 131 -7.72 -8.43 5.90
N LEU A 132 -7.37 -9.52 6.57
CA LEU A 132 -7.48 -10.88 6.05
C LEU A 132 -8.93 -11.27 5.72
N THR A 133 -9.90 -10.83 6.54
CA THR A 133 -11.33 -11.03 6.25
C THR A 133 -11.74 -10.33 4.96
N ASP A 134 -11.36 -9.06 4.79
CA ASP A 134 -11.67 -8.33 3.55
C ASP A 134 -10.97 -8.94 2.33
N PHE A 135 -9.70 -9.36 2.43
CA PHE A 135 -9.01 -10.05 1.33
C PHE A 135 -9.64 -11.42 1.02
N ALA A 136 -10.11 -12.15 2.02
CA ALA A 136 -10.80 -13.43 1.79
C ALA A 136 -12.10 -13.23 1.01
N LEU A 137 -12.90 -12.21 1.34
CA LEU A 137 -14.11 -11.86 0.61
C LEU A 137 -13.80 -11.41 -0.83
N LEU A 138 -12.78 -10.56 -1.04
CA LEU A 138 -12.31 -10.18 -2.37
C LEU A 138 -11.91 -11.38 -3.22
N LEU A 139 -11.23 -12.35 -2.63
CA LEU A 139 -10.82 -13.57 -3.33
C LEU A 139 -11.94 -14.60 -3.49
N SER A 140 -13.00 -14.53 -2.69
CA SER A 140 -14.22 -15.29 -2.93
C SER A 140 -14.93 -14.83 -4.21
N ASP A 141 -15.02 -13.51 -4.40
CA ASP A 141 -15.66 -12.90 -5.57
C ASP A 141 -14.72 -12.93 -6.80
N HIS A 142 -13.41 -12.81 -6.58
CA HIS A 142 -12.38 -12.74 -7.64
C HIS A 142 -11.23 -13.72 -7.38
N PRO A 143 -11.43 -15.04 -7.47
CA PRO A 143 -10.48 -16.06 -7.03
C PRO A 143 -9.13 -16.06 -7.77
N LYS A 144 -9.08 -15.54 -9.00
CA LYS A 144 -7.86 -15.42 -9.81
C LYS A 144 -7.18 -14.05 -9.75
N ASN A 145 -7.65 -13.15 -8.89
CA ASN A 145 -7.03 -11.82 -8.79
C ASN A 145 -5.68 -11.91 -8.08
N GLU A 146 -4.60 -11.83 -8.87
CA GLU A 146 -3.21 -11.89 -8.39
C GLU A 146 -2.91 -10.81 -7.34
N LEU A 147 -3.43 -9.58 -7.54
CA LEU A 147 -3.19 -8.46 -6.62
C LEU A 147 -3.73 -8.76 -5.22
N TYR A 148 -4.96 -9.26 -5.12
CA TYR A 148 -5.58 -9.54 -3.82
C TYR A 148 -4.90 -10.71 -3.12
N ARG A 149 -4.55 -11.75 -3.87
CA ARG A 149 -3.82 -12.91 -3.35
C ARG A 149 -2.42 -12.52 -2.87
N TYR A 150 -1.70 -11.70 -3.65
CA TYR A 150 -0.40 -11.18 -3.24
C TYR A 150 -0.50 -10.32 -1.96
N GLN A 151 -1.48 -9.42 -1.88
CA GLN A 151 -1.66 -8.58 -0.68
C GLN A 151 -1.99 -9.42 0.56
N ARG A 152 -2.81 -10.46 0.41
CA ARG A 152 -3.10 -11.40 1.50
C ARG A 152 -1.86 -12.15 1.94
N ALA A 153 -1.06 -12.65 1.00
CA ALA A 153 0.23 -13.27 1.30
C ALA A 153 1.15 -12.33 2.09
N MET A 154 1.22 -11.05 1.72
CA MET A 154 2.02 -10.07 2.48
C MET A 154 1.50 -9.88 3.91
N VAL A 155 0.19 -9.91 4.14
CA VAL A 155 -0.36 -9.88 5.50
C VAL A 155 0.01 -11.14 6.28
N TYR A 156 -0.06 -12.32 5.67
CA TYR A 156 0.39 -13.57 6.29
C TYR A 156 1.89 -13.54 6.65
N LEU A 157 2.74 -12.88 5.85
CA LEU A 157 4.14 -12.65 6.24
C LEU A 157 4.26 -11.79 7.50
N LEU A 158 3.42 -10.75 7.62
CA LEU A 158 3.41 -9.87 8.79
C LEU A 158 2.93 -10.58 10.07
N THR A 159 1.99 -11.49 9.93
CA THR A 159 1.46 -12.32 11.04
C THR A 159 2.29 -13.57 11.30
N LYS A 160 3.33 -13.82 10.46
CA LYS A 160 4.21 -15.00 10.50
C LYS A 160 3.49 -16.31 10.18
N GLU A 161 2.38 -16.24 9.51
CA GLU A 161 1.63 -17.38 8.99
C GLU A 161 2.23 -17.83 7.65
N TYR A 162 3.51 -18.29 7.73
CA TYR A 162 4.36 -18.51 6.55
C TYR A 162 3.81 -19.56 5.59
N ASP A 163 3.12 -20.57 6.08
CA ASP A 163 2.56 -21.64 5.23
C ASP A 163 1.39 -21.12 4.40
N LEU A 164 0.58 -20.21 4.96
CA LEU A 164 -0.50 -19.55 4.23
C LEU A 164 0.05 -18.55 3.21
N ALA A 165 1.11 -17.81 3.58
CA ALA A 165 1.80 -16.94 2.63
C ALA A 165 2.39 -17.73 1.46
N GLU A 166 3.00 -18.89 1.73
CA GLU A 166 3.55 -19.78 0.71
C GLU A 166 2.47 -20.28 -0.24
N ALA A 167 1.34 -20.73 0.30
CA ALA A 167 0.22 -21.24 -0.51
C ALA A 167 -0.28 -20.18 -1.48
N ASP A 168 -0.48 -18.94 -1.00
CA ASP A 168 -0.93 -17.86 -1.86
C ASP A 168 0.11 -17.50 -2.94
N LEU A 169 1.38 -17.39 -2.58
CA LEU A 169 2.45 -17.03 -3.52
C LEU A 169 2.68 -18.13 -4.57
N LYS A 170 2.64 -19.40 -4.17
CA LYS A 170 2.73 -20.53 -5.10
C LYS A 170 1.57 -20.56 -6.08
N THR A 171 0.33 -20.36 -5.60
CA THR A 171 -0.84 -20.28 -6.48
C THR A 171 -0.66 -19.18 -7.55
N ILE A 172 -0.13 -18.00 -7.18
CA ILE A 172 0.15 -16.96 -8.18
C ILE A 172 1.18 -17.44 -9.21
N ILE A 173 2.28 -18.07 -8.75
CA ILE A 173 3.35 -18.52 -9.65
C ILE A 173 2.87 -19.68 -10.55
N GLU A 174 2.02 -20.55 -10.07
CA GLU A 174 1.41 -21.65 -10.83
C GLU A 174 0.43 -21.15 -11.89
N GLU A 175 -0.38 -20.14 -11.55
CA GLU A 175 -1.32 -19.50 -12.50
C GLU A 175 -0.61 -18.57 -13.50
N ASN A 176 0.49 -17.94 -13.10
CA ASN A 176 1.29 -17.00 -13.87
C ASN A 176 2.78 -17.17 -13.53
N ASP A 177 3.48 -18.02 -14.26
CA ASP A 177 4.91 -18.27 -14.06
C ASP A 177 5.80 -17.05 -14.37
N GLY A 178 5.28 -16.08 -15.12
CA GLY A 178 5.90 -14.77 -15.37
C GLY A 178 5.79 -13.79 -14.20
N SER A 179 5.04 -14.07 -13.13
CA SER A 179 4.86 -13.14 -12.02
C SER A 179 6.16 -12.94 -11.22
N LEU A 180 6.94 -11.94 -11.63
CA LEU A 180 8.15 -11.55 -10.90
C LEU A 180 7.82 -10.99 -9.52
N LYS A 181 6.66 -10.35 -9.37
CA LYS A 181 6.19 -9.83 -8.08
C LYS A 181 5.95 -10.93 -7.06
N ALA A 182 5.29 -12.03 -7.45
CA ALA A 182 5.10 -13.18 -6.58
C ALA A 182 6.43 -13.84 -6.20
N ARG A 183 7.39 -13.91 -7.14
CA ARG A 183 8.74 -14.42 -6.86
C ARG A 183 9.52 -13.54 -5.90
N ILE A 184 9.36 -12.20 -5.96
CA ILE A 184 9.93 -11.29 -4.95
C ILE A 184 9.33 -11.59 -3.57
N GLY A 185 8.01 -11.73 -3.48
CA GLY A 185 7.33 -12.12 -2.23
C GLY A 185 7.82 -13.49 -1.70
N TYR A 186 8.03 -14.45 -2.61
CA TYR A 186 8.52 -15.77 -2.23
C TYR A 186 9.97 -15.74 -1.73
N ALA A 187 10.85 -14.95 -2.36
CA ALA A 187 12.21 -14.75 -1.88
C ALA A 187 12.25 -14.08 -0.49
N LEU A 188 11.32 -13.14 -0.25
CA LEU A 188 11.14 -12.54 1.07
C LEU A 188 10.66 -13.55 2.10
N LEU A 189 9.68 -14.40 1.77
CA LEU A 189 9.21 -15.49 2.61
C LEU A 189 10.36 -16.41 3.04
N GLU A 190 11.16 -16.87 2.08
CA GLU A 190 12.27 -17.78 2.36
C GLU A 190 13.35 -17.08 3.23
N THR A 191 13.57 -15.79 3.03
CA THR A 191 14.42 -14.99 3.90
C THR A 191 13.89 -14.95 5.33
N MET A 192 12.57 -14.76 5.51
CA MET A 192 11.93 -14.69 6.83
C MET A 192 11.90 -16.03 7.55
N ARG A 193 11.84 -17.13 6.81
CA ARG A 193 11.97 -18.50 7.33
C ARG A 193 13.39 -18.88 7.69
N GLY A 194 14.40 -18.07 7.31
CA GLY A 194 15.82 -18.40 7.48
C GLY A 194 16.36 -19.40 6.46
N ARG A 195 15.62 -19.67 5.39
CA ARG A 195 16.04 -20.55 4.28
C ARG A 195 16.87 -19.74 3.27
N TYR A 196 18.02 -19.25 3.73
CA TYR A 196 18.83 -18.29 2.98
C TYR A 196 19.36 -18.79 1.65
N ASP A 197 19.65 -20.07 1.51
CA ASP A 197 20.18 -20.62 0.25
C ASP A 197 19.09 -20.63 -0.84
N GLU A 198 17.85 -20.89 -0.49
CA GLU A 198 16.73 -20.78 -1.43
C GLU A 198 16.40 -19.31 -1.76
N ALA A 199 16.38 -18.45 -0.75
CA ALA A 199 16.22 -17.01 -0.96
C ALA A 199 17.31 -16.45 -1.89
N GLU A 200 18.58 -16.88 -1.73
CA GLU A 200 19.69 -16.45 -2.56
C GLU A 200 19.53 -16.85 -4.02
N ARG A 201 19.08 -18.10 -4.29
CA ARG A 201 18.76 -18.56 -5.66
C ARG A 201 17.65 -17.72 -6.30
N LEU A 202 16.58 -17.46 -5.54
CA LEU A 202 15.47 -16.63 -6.02
C LEU A 202 15.92 -15.19 -6.31
N TYR A 203 16.71 -14.58 -5.42
CA TYR A 203 17.24 -13.24 -5.67
C TYR A 203 18.26 -13.20 -6.80
N ALA A 204 19.07 -14.25 -7.03
CA ALA A 204 19.95 -14.35 -8.18
C ALA A 204 19.15 -14.32 -9.49
N PHE A 205 18.10 -15.14 -9.60
CA PHE A 205 17.17 -15.13 -10.72
C PHE A 205 16.51 -13.76 -10.90
N LEU A 206 16.01 -13.16 -9.82
CA LEU A 206 15.34 -11.85 -9.89
C LEU A 206 16.28 -10.73 -10.32
N THR A 207 17.52 -10.74 -9.88
CA THR A 207 18.51 -9.72 -10.31
C THR A 207 18.96 -9.89 -11.76
N ASP A 208 18.94 -11.12 -12.30
CA ASP A 208 19.12 -11.37 -13.73
C ASP A 208 17.96 -10.76 -14.55
N LYS A 209 16.71 -11.02 -14.14
CA LYS A 209 15.51 -10.51 -14.83
C LYS A 209 15.27 -9.02 -14.62
N LEU A 210 15.64 -8.49 -13.48
CA LEU A 210 15.35 -7.12 -13.04
C LEU A 210 16.63 -6.43 -12.50
N PRO A 211 17.69 -6.25 -13.33
CA PRO A 211 19.01 -5.79 -12.85
C PRO A 211 19.00 -4.36 -12.28
N LYS A 212 17.98 -3.56 -12.60
CA LYS A 212 17.81 -2.18 -12.11
C LYS A 212 16.58 -2.03 -11.21
N ASN A 213 16.19 -3.07 -10.49
CA ASN A 213 15.06 -3.02 -9.57
C ASN A 213 15.57 -2.85 -8.13
N ALA A 214 15.33 -1.67 -7.57
CA ALA A 214 15.77 -1.35 -6.20
C ALA A 214 15.08 -2.20 -5.12
N GLU A 215 13.84 -2.66 -5.35
CA GLU A 215 13.11 -3.53 -4.43
C GLU A 215 13.80 -4.91 -4.32
N VAL A 216 14.22 -5.47 -5.45
CA VAL A 216 14.96 -6.74 -5.48
C VAL A 216 16.30 -6.60 -4.75
N LEU A 217 17.04 -5.51 -4.99
CA LEU A 217 18.29 -5.25 -4.30
C LEU A 217 18.11 -5.05 -2.80
N GLU A 218 17.08 -4.30 -2.39
CA GLU A 218 16.76 -4.11 -0.97
C GLU A 218 16.39 -5.44 -0.31
N GLY A 219 15.56 -6.28 -0.95
CA GLY A 219 15.21 -7.60 -0.46
C GLY A 219 16.42 -8.52 -0.31
N ARG A 220 17.30 -8.56 -1.32
CA ARG A 220 18.52 -9.33 -1.28
C ARG A 220 19.50 -8.83 -0.21
N ALA A 221 19.62 -7.51 -0.04
CA ALA A 221 20.42 -6.93 1.02
C ALA A 221 19.93 -7.35 2.42
N ARG A 222 18.61 -7.40 2.64
CA ARG A 222 18.03 -7.92 3.89
C ARG A 222 18.40 -9.37 4.13
N MET A 223 18.32 -10.20 3.09
CA MET A 223 18.73 -11.61 3.16
C MET A 223 20.23 -11.71 3.52
N TYR A 224 21.10 -10.93 2.87
CA TYR A 224 22.53 -10.93 3.21
C TYR A 224 22.80 -10.42 4.62
N MET A 225 22.06 -9.41 5.10
CA MET A 225 22.14 -8.96 6.49
C MET A 225 21.78 -10.10 7.47
N ALA A 226 20.69 -10.80 7.19
CA ALA A 226 20.26 -11.91 8.02
C ALA A 226 21.23 -13.10 8.01
N LYS A 227 21.89 -13.36 6.86
CA LYS A 227 22.94 -14.38 6.68
C LYS A 227 24.29 -13.95 7.28
N GLY A 228 24.45 -12.68 7.70
CA GLY A 228 25.70 -12.12 8.24
C GLY A 228 26.69 -11.66 7.18
N MET A 229 26.31 -11.64 5.90
CA MET A 229 27.15 -11.29 4.75
C MET A 229 27.14 -9.78 4.48
N ARG A 230 27.63 -8.98 5.44
CA ARG A 230 27.50 -7.51 5.46
C ARG A 230 28.07 -6.81 4.23
N GLY A 231 29.18 -7.29 3.65
CA GLY A 231 29.79 -6.70 2.46
C GLY A 231 28.90 -6.80 1.22
N PHE A 232 28.18 -7.92 1.06
CA PHE A 232 27.20 -8.08 -0.02
C PHE A 232 25.99 -7.19 0.19
N ALA A 233 25.48 -7.12 1.45
CA ALA A 233 24.40 -6.21 1.80
C ALA A 233 24.75 -4.75 1.52
N GLN A 234 25.95 -4.32 1.87
CA GLN A 234 26.43 -2.95 1.64
C GLN A 234 26.46 -2.60 0.14
N ARG A 235 26.91 -3.53 -0.69
CA ARG A 235 26.92 -3.33 -2.15
C ARG A 235 25.51 -3.15 -2.70
N ASP A 236 24.59 -4.03 -2.33
CA ASP A 236 23.22 -3.98 -2.82
C ASP A 236 22.46 -2.73 -2.34
N ILE A 237 22.66 -2.32 -1.08
CA ILE A 237 22.10 -1.08 -0.53
C ILE A 237 22.63 0.13 -1.32
N ARG A 238 23.94 0.20 -1.58
CA ARG A 238 24.55 1.29 -2.35
C ARG A 238 23.95 1.37 -3.74
N GLN A 239 23.86 0.25 -4.44
CA GLN A 239 23.29 0.19 -5.79
C GLN A 239 21.81 0.61 -5.78
N ALA A 240 21.03 0.21 -4.77
CA ALA A 240 19.63 0.63 -4.63
C ALA A 240 19.52 2.15 -4.45
N PHE A 241 20.40 2.78 -3.64
CA PHE A 241 20.44 4.23 -3.51
C PHE A 241 20.84 4.93 -4.81
N GLU A 242 21.81 4.40 -5.55
CA GLU A 242 22.21 4.93 -6.85
C GLU A 242 21.05 4.92 -7.86
N LEU A 243 20.27 3.83 -7.91
CA LEU A 243 19.09 3.71 -8.78
C LEU A 243 17.96 4.67 -8.42
N LEU A 244 17.74 4.90 -7.14
CA LEU A 244 16.61 5.70 -6.64
C LEU A 244 16.95 7.18 -6.47
N GLY A 245 18.22 7.51 -6.24
CA GLY A 245 18.67 8.86 -5.96
C GLY A 245 17.91 9.47 -4.78
N GLY A 246 17.48 10.72 -4.94
CA GLY A 246 16.68 11.43 -3.91
C GLY A 246 15.29 10.85 -3.61
N ARG A 247 14.86 9.80 -4.33
CA ARG A 247 13.56 9.13 -4.15
C ARG A 247 13.65 7.86 -3.30
N ALA A 248 14.77 7.62 -2.64
CA ALA A 248 14.96 6.46 -1.78
C ALA A 248 13.91 6.44 -0.65
N PRO A 249 13.21 5.29 -0.43
CA PRO A 249 12.17 5.21 0.59
C PRO A 249 12.76 5.10 1.99
N ALA A 250 11.93 5.39 3.00
CA ALA A 250 12.31 5.28 4.42
C ALA A 250 12.84 3.90 4.79
N THR A 251 12.32 2.83 4.16
CA THR A 251 12.76 1.45 4.38
C THR A 251 14.21 1.21 4.02
N LEU A 252 14.67 1.79 2.92
CA LEU A 252 16.05 1.66 2.48
C LEU A 252 17.00 2.43 3.40
N TYR A 253 16.62 3.63 3.88
CA TYR A 253 17.37 4.35 4.90
C TYR A 253 17.45 3.54 6.20
N ARG A 254 16.35 2.94 6.67
CA ARG A 254 16.37 2.09 7.86
C ARG A 254 17.27 0.87 7.70
N LEU A 255 17.27 0.24 6.52
CA LEU A 255 18.14 -0.90 6.23
C LEU A 255 19.63 -0.48 6.27
N ARG A 256 19.96 0.70 5.70
CA ARG A 256 21.33 1.23 5.75
C ARG A 256 21.72 1.60 7.19
N ALA A 257 20.82 2.18 7.97
CA ALA A 257 21.05 2.45 9.39
C ALA A 257 21.33 1.18 10.19
N GLU A 258 20.60 0.10 9.93
CA GLU A 258 20.82 -1.20 10.58
C GLU A 258 22.23 -1.74 10.21
N LEU A 259 22.61 -1.68 8.95
CA LEU A 259 23.95 -2.06 8.50
C LEU A 259 25.01 -1.20 9.19
N ASN A 260 24.88 0.12 9.15
CA ASN A 260 25.82 1.06 9.77
C ASN A 260 25.97 0.81 11.29
N THR A 261 24.88 0.52 11.99
CA THR A 261 24.91 0.14 13.40
C THR A 261 25.76 -1.12 13.62
N THR A 262 25.61 -2.15 12.75
CA THR A 262 26.40 -3.39 12.87
C THR A 262 27.87 -3.21 12.51
N LEU A 263 28.20 -2.14 11.76
CA LEU A 263 29.58 -1.78 11.40
C LEU A 263 30.21 -0.79 12.39
N GLY A 264 29.46 -0.30 13.37
CA GLY A 264 29.95 0.69 14.34
C GLY A 264 29.87 2.15 13.86
N ASN A 265 29.29 2.41 12.68
CA ASN A 265 29.11 3.73 12.08
C ASN A 265 27.87 4.42 12.70
N THR A 266 27.94 4.78 13.98
CA THR A 266 26.76 5.23 14.75
C THR A 266 26.20 6.58 14.27
N LYS A 267 27.08 7.47 13.78
CA LYS A 267 26.68 8.79 13.27
C LYS A 267 25.85 8.66 11.99
N GLU A 268 26.35 7.91 11.04
CA GLU A 268 25.67 7.63 9.76
C GLU A 268 24.34 6.88 9.97
N ALA A 269 24.33 5.96 10.95
CA ALA A 269 23.11 5.26 11.32
C ALA A 269 22.04 6.23 11.87
N ALA A 270 22.43 7.17 12.73
CA ALA A 270 21.52 8.16 13.29
C ALA A 270 20.96 9.12 12.21
N GLU A 271 21.81 9.56 11.25
CA GLU A 271 21.40 10.39 10.11
C GLU A 271 20.38 9.66 9.24
N ASP A 272 20.61 8.38 8.94
CA ASP A 272 19.69 7.56 8.16
C ASP A 272 18.36 7.35 8.87
N LEU A 273 18.34 7.12 10.18
CA LEU A 273 17.11 6.99 10.96
C LEU A 273 16.31 8.28 10.96
N ARG A 274 16.98 9.43 11.15
CA ARG A 274 16.34 10.74 11.06
C ARG A 274 15.69 10.96 9.69
N ARG A 275 16.41 10.62 8.62
CA ARG A 275 15.88 10.76 7.25
C ARG A 275 14.68 9.85 7.00
N ALA A 276 14.70 8.63 7.52
CA ALA A 276 13.56 7.71 7.46
C ALA A 276 12.33 8.27 8.19
N GLU A 277 12.52 8.86 9.38
CA GLU A 277 11.44 9.49 10.15
C GLU A 277 10.84 10.70 9.46
N GLU A 278 11.67 11.55 8.83
CA GLU A 278 11.21 12.69 8.02
C GLU A 278 10.32 12.24 6.86
N LEU A 279 10.68 11.16 6.18
CA LEU A 279 9.91 10.60 5.07
C LEU A 279 8.59 9.97 5.50
N GLU A 280 8.53 9.40 6.70
CA GLU A 280 7.31 8.80 7.26
C GLU A 280 6.37 9.85 7.87
N ASN A 281 6.89 10.97 8.37
CA ASN A 281 6.15 12.02 9.04
C ASN A 281 6.44 13.41 8.45
N PRO A 282 6.05 13.69 7.20
CA PRO A 282 6.39 14.95 6.53
C PRO A 282 5.79 16.20 7.21
N LYS A 283 4.77 16.05 8.06
CA LYS A 283 4.14 17.15 8.81
C LYS A 283 5.03 17.75 9.90
N ASN A 284 6.06 17.02 10.36
CA ASN A 284 6.97 17.49 11.41
C ASN A 284 8.14 18.34 10.87
N THR A 285 8.38 18.34 9.55
CA THR A 285 9.48 19.07 8.91
C THR A 285 9.17 20.54 8.62
N THR A 286 7.90 20.93 8.62
CA THR A 286 7.46 22.32 8.30
C THR A 286 7.45 23.27 9.53
N LYS A 287 7.86 22.78 10.72
CA LYS A 287 7.88 23.57 11.98
C LYS A 287 9.28 23.90 12.51
N ARG A 288 10.31 23.83 11.66
CA ARG A 288 11.65 24.30 12.05
C ARG A 288 12.14 25.42 11.15
#